data_930d90a441fbb0ea7bc19f8679e8c027
#
_entry.id   930d90a441fbb0ea7bc19f8679e8c027
#
_cell.length_a   1.000
_cell.length_b   1.000
_cell.length_c   1.000
_cell.angle_alpha   90.00
_cell.angle_beta   90.00
_cell.angle_gamma   90.00
#
_symmetry.space_group_name_H-M   'P 1'
#
loop_
_entity.id
_entity.type
_entity.pdbx_description
1 polymer ?
#
loop_
_entity_poly.entity_id
_entity_poly.type
_entity_poly.pdbx_seq_one_letter_code
_entity_poly.pdbx_strand_id
1 'polypeptide(L)'
;MLGVSNDSVATAMRHYKAGNLNWPMLVYISLAHVASIIGLFCIPYCHPYTLLWAFVLWPISGGCGITAGAHRLWAHRSYKATLPLRVFLMLCNSIANQGSIWHWSRDHRVHHKHSEVMHHLSACLSPP
;
A
#
# COMPACT_ATOMS: atom_id res chain seq x y z
N MET A 1 20.23 -3.38 16.33
CA MET A 1 19.16 -2.76 15.54
C MET A 1 19.62 -1.94 14.32
N LEU A 2 20.91 -1.94 13.97
CA LEU A 2 21.49 -1.14 12.85
C LEU A 2 21.80 -1.96 11.57
N GLY A 3 21.55 -3.27 11.57
CA GLY A 3 21.88 -4.12 10.40
C GLY A 3 20.89 -4.05 9.23
N VAL A 4 19.63 -3.73 9.49
CA VAL A 4 18.57 -3.74 8.46
C VAL A 4 18.71 -2.60 7.45
N SER A 5 19.27 -1.46 7.84
CA SER A 5 19.42 -0.30 6.95
C SER A 5 20.48 -0.50 5.85
N ASN A 6 21.60 -1.17 6.18
CA ASN A 6 22.68 -1.39 5.22
C ASN A 6 22.31 -2.40 4.13
N ASP A 7 21.58 -3.47 4.48
CA ASP A 7 21.13 -4.46 3.51
C ASP A 7 20.07 -3.88 2.56
N SER A 8 19.20 -3.01 3.06
CA SER A 8 18.19 -2.33 2.24
C SER A 8 18.82 -1.37 1.23
N VAL A 9 19.81 -0.58 1.66
CA VAL A 9 20.56 0.33 0.78
C VAL A 9 21.37 -0.44 -0.26
N ALA A 10 22.06 -1.50 0.16
CA ALA A 10 22.84 -2.36 -0.76
C ALA A 10 21.94 -3.03 -1.80
N THR A 11 20.74 -3.45 -1.42
CA THR A 11 19.74 -4.02 -2.32
C THR A 11 19.20 -2.99 -3.30
N ALA A 12 18.87 -1.78 -2.84
CA ALA A 12 18.45 -0.68 -3.70
C ALA A 12 19.54 -0.30 -4.72
N MET A 13 20.79 -0.24 -4.30
CA MET A 13 21.94 0.04 -5.18
C MET A 13 22.17 -1.06 -6.23
N ARG A 14 21.94 -2.34 -5.89
CA ARG A 14 21.98 -3.45 -6.86
C ARG A 14 20.90 -3.28 -7.93
N HIS A 15 19.66 -3.00 -7.54
CA HIS A 15 18.56 -2.77 -8.49
C HIS A 15 18.78 -1.54 -9.36
N TYR A 16 19.33 -0.47 -8.79
CA TYR A 16 19.73 0.73 -9.55
C TYR A 16 20.77 0.38 -10.61
N LYS A 17 21.87 -0.30 -10.25
CA LYS A 17 22.94 -0.71 -11.17
C LYS A 17 22.47 -1.71 -12.22
N ALA A 18 21.50 -2.55 -11.89
CA ALA A 18 20.90 -3.52 -12.83
C ALA A 18 19.84 -2.90 -13.76
N GLY A 19 19.52 -1.61 -13.64
CA GLY A 19 18.48 -0.95 -14.43
C GLY A 19 17.05 -1.40 -14.14
N ASN A 20 16.83 -2.09 -13.02
CA ASN A 20 15.54 -2.70 -12.65
C ASN A 20 14.61 -1.74 -11.87
N LEU A 21 14.89 -0.44 -11.84
CA LEU A 21 14.07 0.54 -11.18
C LEU A 21 12.88 0.95 -12.05
N ASN A 22 11.70 0.89 -11.47
CA ASN A 22 10.50 1.47 -12.09
C ASN A 22 10.50 2.99 -11.85
N TRP A 23 11.17 3.73 -12.76
CA TRP A 23 11.30 5.18 -12.67
C TRP A 23 9.97 5.93 -12.56
N PRO A 24 8.92 5.61 -13.35
CA PRO A 24 7.62 6.26 -13.19
C PRO A 24 7.05 6.11 -11.77
N MET A 25 7.14 4.93 -11.19
CA MET A 25 6.66 4.68 -9.83
C MET A 25 7.50 5.42 -8.78
N LEU A 26 8.83 5.44 -8.95
CA LEU A 26 9.73 6.16 -8.04
C LEU A 26 9.43 7.67 -8.04
N VAL A 27 9.28 8.26 -9.23
CA VAL A 27 8.91 9.68 -9.38
C VAL A 27 7.55 9.96 -8.75
N TYR A 28 6.54 9.14 -9.03
CA TYR A 28 5.21 9.28 -8.46
C TYR A 28 5.23 9.27 -6.92
N ILE A 29 5.90 8.29 -6.31
CA ILE A 29 6.01 8.17 -4.85
C ILE A 29 6.76 9.36 -4.26
N SER A 30 7.88 9.78 -4.90
CA SER A 30 8.66 10.92 -4.43
C SER A 30 7.85 12.23 -4.46
N LEU A 31 7.12 12.47 -5.56
CA LEU A 31 6.24 13.63 -5.67
C LEU A 31 5.09 13.61 -4.63
N ALA A 32 4.51 12.43 -4.38
CA ALA A 32 3.49 12.28 -3.35
C ALA A 32 4.01 12.61 -1.95
N HIS A 33 5.23 12.19 -1.61
CA HIS A 33 5.85 12.54 -0.33
C HIS A 33 6.16 14.03 -0.21
N VAL A 34 6.72 14.63 -1.25
CA VAL A 34 6.96 16.10 -1.28
C VAL A 34 5.65 16.87 -1.11
N ALA A 35 4.61 16.50 -1.87
CA ALA A 35 3.30 17.10 -1.76
C ALA A 35 2.69 16.94 -0.35
N SER A 36 2.90 15.78 0.29
CA SER A 36 2.45 15.53 1.66
C SER A 36 3.16 16.43 2.68
N ILE A 37 4.47 16.61 2.52
CA ILE A 37 5.25 17.52 3.39
C ILE A 37 4.75 18.96 3.22
N ILE A 38 4.58 19.43 1.99
CA ILE A 38 4.02 20.76 1.72
C ILE A 38 2.62 20.88 2.34
N GLY A 39 1.78 19.85 2.18
CA GLY A 39 0.44 19.79 2.74
C GLY A 39 0.41 19.95 4.26
N LEU A 40 1.39 19.40 4.99
CA LEU A 40 1.50 19.59 6.45
C LEU A 40 1.68 21.07 6.82
N PHE A 41 2.50 21.81 6.07
CA PHE A 41 2.67 23.25 6.28
C PHE A 41 1.44 24.07 5.88
N CYS A 42 0.59 23.54 5.01
CA CYS A 42 -0.65 24.21 4.60
C CYS A 42 -1.82 23.98 5.59
N ILE A 43 -1.71 23.02 6.52
CA ILE A 43 -2.80 22.72 7.49
C ILE A 43 -3.33 23.96 8.21
N PRO A 44 -2.49 24.88 8.74
CA PRO A 44 -2.98 26.06 9.46
C PRO A 44 -3.81 27.03 8.59
N TYR A 45 -3.66 26.95 7.27
CA TYR A 45 -4.35 27.81 6.30
C TYR A 45 -5.57 27.14 5.67
N CYS A 46 -5.82 25.86 5.99
CA CYS A 46 -6.94 25.12 5.44
C CYS A 46 -8.26 25.48 6.13
N HIS A 47 -9.34 25.54 5.33
CA HIS A 47 -10.67 25.66 5.89
C HIS A 47 -11.03 24.42 6.71
N PRO A 48 -11.70 24.55 7.89
CA PRO A 48 -12.03 23.42 8.76
C PRO A 48 -12.78 22.28 8.05
N TYR A 49 -13.66 22.58 7.12
CA TYR A 49 -14.37 21.56 6.33
C TYR A 49 -13.44 20.73 5.45
N THR A 50 -12.33 21.30 4.96
CA THR A 50 -11.32 20.55 4.19
C THR A 50 -10.63 19.51 5.07
N LEU A 51 -10.29 19.87 6.29
CA LEU A 51 -9.68 18.97 7.27
C LEU A 51 -10.68 17.89 7.69
N LEU A 52 -11.93 18.26 7.92
CA LEU A 52 -13.00 17.28 8.22
C LEU A 52 -13.17 16.28 7.07
N TRP A 53 -13.21 16.74 5.82
CA TRP A 53 -13.29 15.87 4.65
C TRP A 53 -12.10 14.91 4.57
N ALA A 54 -10.89 15.40 4.75
CA ALA A 54 -9.68 14.56 4.75
C ALA A 54 -9.76 13.48 5.83
N PHE A 55 -10.21 13.86 7.04
CA PHE A 55 -10.39 12.93 8.16
C PHE A 55 -11.47 11.87 7.88
N VAL A 56 -12.56 12.21 7.20
CA VAL A 56 -13.63 11.27 6.82
C VAL A 56 -13.19 10.37 5.67
N LEU A 57 -12.53 10.92 4.65
CA LEU A 57 -12.12 10.14 3.48
C LEU A 57 -11.00 9.14 3.78
N TRP A 58 -10.14 9.42 4.75
CA TRP A 58 -9.05 8.51 5.12
C TRP A 58 -9.52 7.12 5.57
N PRO A 59 -10.42 6.95 6.57
CA PRO A 59 -10.95 5.63 6.93
C PRO A 59 -11.85 5.01 5.85
N ILE A 60 -12.54 5.82 5.05
CA ILE A 60 -13.36 5.32 3.95
C ILE A 60 -12.47 4.71 2.87
N SER A 61 -11.42 5.39 2.44
CA SER A 61 -10.51 4.89 1.41
C SER A 61 -9.66 3.73 1.92
N GLY A 62 -8.96 3.91 3.03
CA GLY A 62 -8.06 2.89 3.61
C GLY A 62 -8.82 1.73 4.27
N GLY A 63 -9.80 2.03 5.11
CA GLY A 63 -10.58 1.03 5.85
C GLY A 63 -11.55 0.28 4.94
N CYS A 64 -12.46 0.98 4.29
CA CYS A 64 -13.45 0.34 3.43
C CYS A 64 -12.84 -0.07 2.09
N GLY A 65 -12.13 0.82 1.40
CA GLY A 65 -11.61 0.56 0.06
C GLY A 65 -10.54 -0.52 0.06
N ILE A 66 -9.46 -0.33 0.79
CA ILE A 66 -8.33 -1.26 0.78
C ILE A 66 -8.57 -2.41 1.74
N THR A 67 -8.79 -2.15 3.03
CA THR A 67 -8.81 -3.23 4.04
C THR A 67 -10.02 -4.13 3.88
N ALA A 68 -11.24 -3.61 3.85
CA ALA A 68 -12.44 -4.42 3.68
C ALA A 68 -12.62 -4.89 2.23
N GLY A 69 -12.36 -4.03 1.25
CA GLY A 69 -12.52 -4.31 -0.17
C GLY A 69 -11.37 -5.12 -0.75
N ALA A 70 -10.33 -4.44 -1.26
CA ALA A 70 -9.25 -5.07 -2.03
C ALA A 70 -8.59 -6.23 -1.27
N HIS A 71 -8.31 -6.05 0.00
CA HIS A 71 -7.65 -7.05 0.85
C HIS A 71 -8.59 -8.21 1.23
N ARG A 72 -9.64 -7.95 2.00
CA ARG A 72 -10.47 -9.03 2.58
C ARG A 72 -11.46 -9.63 1.59
N LEU A 73 -12.15 -8.81 0.80
CA LEU A 73 -13.17 -9.32 -0.13
C LEU A 73 -12.54 -9.93 -1.39
N TRP A 74 -11.64 -9.21 -2.08
CA TRP A 74 -11.13 -9.64 -3.38
C TRP A 74 -9.83 -10.45 -3.31
N ALA A 75 -8.88 -10.12 -2.41
CA ALA A 75 -7.64 -10.89 -2.29
C ALA A 75 -7.86 -12.18 -1.48
N HIS A 76 -8.35 -12.08 -0.25
CA HIS A 76 -8.54 -13.22 0.65
C HIS A 76 -9.88 -13.94 0.54
N ARG A 77 -10.88 -13.32 -0.10
CA ARG A 77 -12.25 -13.87 -0.21
C ARG A 77 -12.84 -14.27 1.14
N SER A 78 -12.52 -13.52 2.20
CA SER A 78 -12.87 -13.86 3.58
C SER A 78 -14.36 -13.71 3.89
N TYR A 79 -15.13 -13.06 3.03
CA TYR A 79 -16.58 -12.95 3.12
C TYR A 79 -17.24 -12.78 1.74
N LYS A 80 -18.55 -12.97 1.70
CA LYS A 80 -19.36 -12.73 0.50
C LYS A 80 -20.05 -11.37 0.64
N ALA A 81 -20.08 -10.61 -0.43
CA ALA A 81 -20.71 -9.29 -0.49
C ALA A 81 -21.80 -9.25 -1.58
N THR A 82 -22.90 -8.57 -1.28
CA THR A 82 -23.95 -8.25 -2.25
C THR A 82 -23.43 -7.25 -3.28
N LEU A 83 -24.09 -7.14 -4.42
CA LEU A 83 -23.68 -6.23 -5.49
C LEU A 83 -23.58 -4.76 -5.02
N PRO A 84 -24.54 -4.19 -4.28
CA PRO A 84 -24.42 -2.82 -3.78
C PRO A 84 -23.16 -2.61 -2.90
N LEU A 85 -22.87 -3.57 -2.01
CA LEU A 85 -21.69 -3.49 -1.16
C LEU A 85 -20.39 -3.57 -1.98
N ARG A 86 -20.35 -4.42 -3.01
CA ARG A 86 -19.18 -4.51 -3.92
C ARG A 86 -18.94 -3.20 -4.64
N VAL A 87 -20.00 -2.56 -5.16
CA VAL A 87 -19.90 -1.26 -5.83
C VAL A 87 -19.40 -0.19 -4.87
N PHE A 88 -19.96 -0.12 -3.66
CA PHE A 88 -19.51 0.81 -2.62
C PHE A 88 -18.02 0.62 -2.31
N LEU A 89 -17.56 -0.60 -2.03
CA LEU A 89 -16.16 -0.89 -1.73
C LEU A 89 -15.23 -0.58 -2.91
N MET A 90 -15.68 -0.80 -4.14
CA MET A 90 -14.95 -0.43 -5.36
C MET A 90 -14.76 1.09 -5.46
N LEU A 91 -15.80 1.87 -5.20
CA LEU A 91 -15.71 3.34 -5.19
C LEU A 91 -14.75 3.83 -4.09
N CYS A 92 -14.83 3.26 -2.89
CA CYS A 92 -13.90 3.55 -1.80
C CYS A 92 -12.44 3.22 -2.17
N ASN A 93 -12.20 2.08 -2.86
CA ASN A 93 -10.87 1.72 -3.34
C ASN A 93 -10.35 2.71 -4.40
N SER A 94 -11.22 3.21 -5.27
CA SER A 94 -10.84 4.22 -6.26
C SER A 94 -10.37 5.54 -5.61
N ILE A 95 -10.98 5.93 -4.49
CA ILE A 95 -10.55 7.09 -3.69
C ILE A 95 -9.15 6.86 -3.09
N ALA A 96 -8.80 5.62 -2.72
CA ALA A 96 -7.50 5.29 -2.14
C ALA A 96 -6.32 5.44 -3.13
N ASN A 97 -6.60 5.52 -4.44
CA ASN A 97 -5.61 5.72 -5.50
C ASN A 97 -4.44 4.72 -5.50
N GLN A 98 -4.73 3.45 -5.16
CA GLN A 98 -3.75 2.36 -5.14
C GLN A 98 -3.86 1.43 -6.37
N GLY A 99 -4.35 1.96 -7.49
CA GLY A 99 -4.54 1.21 -8.72
C GLY A 99 -5.81 0.35 -8.72
N SER A 100 -5.90 -0.56 -9.71
CA SER A 100 -7.08 -1.40 -9.83
C SER A 100 -7.12 -2.50 -8.76
N ILE A 101 -8.32 -2.84 -8.33
CA ILE A 101 -8.57 -3.94 -7.38
C ILE A 101 -7.95 -5.25 -7.88
N TRP A 102 -7.98 -5.50 -9.19
CA TRP A 102 -7.43 -6.72 -9.77
C TRP A 102 -5.91 -6.81 -9.59
N HIS A 103 -5.17 -5.75 -9.94
CA HIS A 103 -3.72 -5.69 -9.74
C HIS A 103 -3.36 -5.79 -8.27
N TRP A 104 -4.00 -4.96 -7.43
CA TRP A 104 -3.76 -4.96 -5.99
C TRP A 104 -3.96 -6.34 -5.37
N SER A 105 -5.08 -6.99 -5.68
CA SER A 105 -5.41 -8.32 -5.13
C SER A 105 -4.48 -9.43 -5.62
N ARG A 106 -4.02 -9.33 -6.87
CA ARG A 106 -3.04 -10.26 -7.45
C ARG A 106 -1.71 -10.13 -6.72
N ASP A 107 -1.20 -8.92 -6.64
CA ASP A 107 0.12 -8.63 -6.07
C ASP A 107 0.15 -8.95 -4.56
N HIS A 108 -0.96 -8.70 -3.87
CA HIS A 108 -1.12 -9.08 -2.47
C HIS A 108 -1.06 -10.60 -2.25
N ARG A 109 -1.68 -11.40 -3.11
CA ARG A 109 -1.56 -12.86 -3.05
C ARG A 109 -0.15 -13.35 -3.35
N VAL A 110 0.55 -12.72 -4.28
CA VAL A 110 1.97 -13.00 -4.56
C VAL A 110 2.82 -12.65 -3.34
N HIS A 111 2.57 -11.52 -2.70
CA HIS A 111 3.25 -11.12 -1.47
C HIS A 111 3.12 -12.18 -0.36
N HIS A 112 1.90 -12.67 -0.08
CA HIS A 112 1.70 -13.74 0.91
C HIS A 112 2.48 -15.00 0.57
N LYS A 113 2.43 -15.45 -0.69
CA LYS A 113 3.17 -16.63 -1.14
C LYS A 113 4.68 -16.53 -0.89
N HIS A 114 5.26 -15.35 -1.11
CA HIS A 114 6.71 -15.16 -0.91
C HIS A 114 7.09 -14.91 0.55
N SER A 115 6.24 -14.26 1.34
CA SER A 115 6.49 -14.06 2.77
C SER A 115 6.47 -15.39 3.54
N GLU A 116 5.60 -16.32 3.19
CA GLU A 116 5.56 -17.66 3.78
C GLU A 116 6.84 -18.47 3.45
N VAL A 117 7.34 -18.39 2.22
CA VAL A 117 8.59 -19.06 1.83
C VAL A 117 9.79 -18.51 2.61
N MET A 118 9.87 -17.20 2.81
CA MET A 118 10.94 -16.58 3.61
C MET A 118 10.87 -17.00 5.08
N HIS A 119 9.68 -17.14 5.65
CA HIS A 119 9.49 -17.66 7.01
C HIS A 119 9.96 -19.13 7.16
N HIS A 120 9.66 -19.98 6.21
CA HIS A 120 10.13 -21.36 6.20
C HIS A 120 11.66 -21.46 6.05
N LEU A 121 12.26 -20.66 5.17
CA LEU A 121 13.71 -20.62 5.02
C LEU A 121 14.42 -20.16 6.29
N SER A 122 13.94 -19.12 6.94
CA SER A 122 14.51 -18.63 8.19
C SER A 122 14.38 -19.63 9.34
N ALA A 123 13.25 -20.35 9.42
CA ALA A 123 13.05 -21.41 10.40
C ALA A 123 13.96 -22.61 10.17
N CYS A 124 14.27 -22.97 8.91
CA CYS A 124 15.20 -24.04 8.57
C CYS A 124 16.68 -23.67 8.75
N LEU A 125 17.01 -22.38 8.76
CA LEU A 125 18.37 -21.87 8.92
C LEU A 125 18.69 -21.43 10.36
N SER A 126 17.74 -21.48 11.29
CA SER A 126 17.98 -21.23 12.71
C SER A 126 18.69 -22.43 13.31
N PRO A 127 19.88 -22.30 13.89
CA PRO A 127 20.55 -23.39 14.59
C PRO A 127 19.73 -23.84 15.81
N PRO A 128 19.81 -25.13 16.19
CA PRO A 128 19.12 -25.69 17.35
C PRO A 128 19.53 -25.04 18.66
#